data_233ad6f377830fd1edd05d70a1010285
#
_entry.id   233ad6f377830fd1edd05d70a1010285
#
_cell.length_a   1.000
_cell.length_b   1.000
_cell.length_c   1.000
_cell.angle_alpha   90.00
_cell.angle_beta   90.00
_cell.angle_gamma   90.00
#
_symmetry.space_group_name_H-M   'P 1'
#
loop_
_entity.id
_entity.type
_entity.pdbx_description
1 polymer ?
#
loop_
_entity_poly.entity_id
_entity_poly.type
_entity_poly.pdbx_seq_one_letter_code
_entity_poly.pdbx_strand_id
1 'polypeptide(L)'
;MSMLFKCPPGAYLGGIVPTTCPIKWDQTQKLVFGRKFADRFANAGAFISQMAWYSLLNITVNDSRLVITPYVSGLTIPATTVLTKGGNDNTTIDGVPEINGIGFATVKFQIKNISAETADELRLLGTESMIQPGVSNIVAYFLQTSDAVVWNKTSTGDKYDGFEIFNLVVTDIGNEGLNTNTMYDVQFDMKGGWSQYWGYQVLPFNPRDMSNPAS
;
A
#
# COMPACT_ATOMS: atom_id res chain seq x y z
N MET A 1 -20.38 -2.38 5.24
CA MET A 1 -20.98 -3.19 6.32
C MET A 1 -19.89 -4.09 6.89
N SER A 2 -19.55 -3.90 8.15
CA SER A 2 -18.42 -4.62 8.80
C SER A 2 -18.73 -6.12 8.87
N MET A 3 -17.79 -6.96 8.43
CA MET A 3 -17.91 -8.43 8.53
C MET A 3 -17.87 -8.96 9.97
N LEU A 4 -17.60 -8.10 10.95
CA LEU A 4 -17.56 -8.46 12.38
C LEU A 4 -18.92 -8.92 12.96
N PHE A 5 -20.04 -8.67 12.27
CA PHE A 5 -21.38 -8.97 12.76
C PHE A 5 -22.14 -10.02 11.96
N LYS A 6 -21.48 -10.83 11.15
CA LYS A 6 -22.14 -11.86 10.33
C LYS A 6 -22.08 -13.28 10.88
N CYS A 7 -21.69 -13.51 12.12
CA CYS A 7 -21.93 -14.80 12.74
C CYS A 7 -23.36 -14.81 13.31
N PRO A 8 -24.29 -15.55 12.69
CA PRO A 8 -25.59 -15.75 13.30
C PRO A 8 -25.40 -16.44 14.67
N PRO A 9 -26.25 -16.15 15.66
CA PRO A 9 -26.22 -16.85 16.94
C PRO A 9 -26.22 -18.37 16.71
N GLY A 10 -25.22 -19.08 17.20
CA GLY A 10 -25.09 -20.53 17.01
C GLY A 10 -24.12 -20.97 15.89
N ALA A 11 -23.47 -20.04 15.16
CA ALA A 11 -22.38 -20.42 14.25
C ALA A 11 -21.17 -20.94 15.05
N TYR A 12 -20.56 -22.03 14.59
CA TYR A 12 -19.31 -22.52 15.17
C TYR A 12 -18.22 -21.49 15.04
N LEU A 13 -17.44 -21.23 16.11
CA LEU A 13 -16.19 -20.51 16.01
C LEU A 13 -15.24 -21.33 15.12
N GLY A 14 -14.79 -20.76 14.04
CA GLY A 14 -13.77 -21.37 13.20
C GLY A 14 -12.49 -21.58 14.00
N GLY A 15 -11.82 -22.70 13.79
CA GLY A 15 -10.51 -22.94 14.40
C GLY A 15 -9.48 -21.92 13.93
N ILE A 16 -8.66 -21.41 14.84
CA ILE A 16 -7.49 -20.63 14.47
C ILE A 16 -6.44 -21.62 13.97
N VAL A 17 -6.13 -21.55 12.67
CA VAL A 17 -5.12 -22.43 12.07
C VAL A 17 -3.74 -21.91 12.48
N PRO A 18 -2.92 -22.73 13.17
CA PRO A 18 -1.57 -22.33 13.51
C PRO A 18 -0.73 -22.17 12.24
N THR A 19 -0.04 -21.03 12.11
CA THR A 19 0.86 -20.77 10.99
C THR A 19 2.17 -21.48 11.24
N THR A 20 2.50 -22.47 10.41
CA THR A 20 3.77 -23.21 10.51
C THR A 20 4.96 -22.40 9.97
N CYS A 21 4.72 -21.48 9.03
CA CYS A 21 5.74 -20.57 8.47
C CYS A 21 5.19 -19.15 8.48
N PRO A 22 5.49 -18.34 9.52
CA PRO A 22 5.08 -16.94 9.50
C PRO A 22 5.75 -16.20 8.36
N ILE A 23 4.97 -15.48 7.58
CA ILE A 23 5.51 -14.60 6.54
C ILE A 23 6.22 -13.45 7.24
N LYS A 24 7.51 -13.28 6.97
CA LYS A 24 8.26 -12.15 7.47
C LYS A 24 8.00 -10.95 6.56
N TRP A 25 7.54 -9.87 7.14
CA TRP A 25 7.60 -8.56 6.50
C TRP A 25 9.05 -8.09 6.57
N ASP A 26 9.78 -8.29 5.49
CA ASP A 26 11.10 -7.72 5.36
C ASP A 26 11.00 -6.21 5.12
N GLN A 27 12.10 -5.52 5.26
CA GLN A 27 12.14 -4.10 5.04
C GLN A 27 11.75 -3.77 3.60
N THR A 28 10.74 -2.94 3.41
CA THR A 28 10.39 -2.39 2.11
C THR A 28 11.46 -1.41 1.65
N GLN A 29 11.95 -1.59 0.44
CA GLN A 29 13.04 -0.80 -0.14
C GLN A 29 12.58 0.14 -1.25
N LYS A 30 11.54 -0.24 -1.99
CA LYS A 30 10.93 0.57 -3.06
C LYS A 30 9.42 0.33 -3.07
N LEU A 31 8.71 1.29 -3.64
CA LEU A 31 7.29 1.16 -3.91
C LEU A 31 7.06 1.26 -5.43
N VAL A 32 6.02 0.60 -5.88
CA VAL A 32 5.55 0.75 -7.26
C VAL A 32 4.13 1.25 -7.22
N PHE A 33 3.89 2.38 -7.86
CA PHE A 33 2.57 2.98 -7.99
C PHE A 33 1.96 2.69 -9.35
N GLY A 34 0.65 2.60 -9.40
CA GLY A 34 -0.12 2.46 -10.62
C GLY A 34 -1.55 2.91 -10.44
N ARG A 35 -2.30 3.15 -11.52
CA ARG A 35 -3.72 3.49 -11.45
C ARG A 35 -4.57 2.28 -11.10
N LYS A 36 -5.64 2.46 -10.34
CA LYS A 36 -6.47 1.39 -9.78
C LYS A 36 -7.17 0.49 -10.81
N PHE A 37 -7.51 0.99 -11.97
CA PHE A 37 -8.49 0.35 -12.87
C PHE A 37 -7.91 -0.56 -13.95
N ALA A 38 -6.62 -0.81 -13.94
CA ALA A 38 -5.99 -1.63 -14.96
C ALA A 38 -5.77 -3.07 -14.48
N ASP A 39 -6.31 -4.04 -15.21
CA ASP A 39 -5.93 -5.44 -15.08
C ASP A 39 -4.50 -5.62 -15.66
N ARG A 40 -3.47 -5.38 -14.81
CA ARG A 40 -2.06 -5.36 -15.23
C ARG A 40 -1.49 -6.76 -15.41
N PHE A 41 -1.87 -7.66 -14.54
CA PHE A 41 -1.35 -9.02 -14.52
C PHE A 41 -2.50 -10.00 -14.72
N ALA A 42 -2.55 -10.61 -15.89
CA ALA A 42 -3.63 -11.53 -16.26
C ALA A 42 -3.67 -12.80 -15.40
N ASN A 43 -2.53 -13.21 -14.84
CA ASN A 43 -2.39 -14.42 -14.02
C ASN A 43 -1.10 -14.39 -13.20
N ALA A 44 -0.91 -15.42 -12.34
CA ALA A 44 0.29 -15.57 -11.52
C ALA A 44 1.59 -15.62 -12.34
N GLY A 45 1.56 -16.26 -13.51
CA GLY A 45 2.73 -16.34 -14.40
C GLY A 45 3.17 -14.97 -14.91
N ALA A 46 2.22 -14.12 -15.28
CA ALA A 46 2.51 -12.73 -15.66
C ALA A 46 3.06 -11.93 -14.47
N PHE A 47 2.50 -12.12 -13.27
CA PHE A 47 2.95 -11.42 -12.07
C PHE A 47 4.38 -11.74 -11.66
N ILE A 48 4.87 -12.98 -11.86
CA ILE A 48 6.24 -13.37 -11.57
C ILE A 48 7.20 -13.14 -12.75
N SER A 49 6.71 -12.66 -13.89
CA SER A 49 7.52 -12.44 -15.09
C SER A 49 8.17 -11.06 -15.05
N GLN A 50 9.51 -11.02 -15.05
CA GLN A 50 10.29 -9.79 -15.14
C GLN A 50 9.89 -8.95 -16.37
N MET A 51 9.70 -9.60 -17.53
CA MET A 51 9.33 -8.91 -18.76
C MET A 51 7.97 -8.22 -18.66
N ALA A 52 7.00 -8.82 -17.94
CA ALA A 52 5.71 -8.19 -17.73
C ALA A 52 5.83 -6.89 -16.90
N TRP A 53 6.65 -6.90 -15.84
CA TRP A 53 6.92 -5.69 -15.06
C TRP A 53 7.62 -4.61 -15.89
N TYR A 54 8.66 -4.97 -16.65
CA TYR A 54 9.34 -4.01 -17.54
C TYR A 54 8.42 -3.44 -18.61
N SER A 55 7.54 -4.24 -19.20
CA SER A 55 6.60 -3.73 -20.18
C SER A 55 5.65 -2.70 -19.58
N LEU A 56 5.18 -2.92 -18.34
CA LEU A 56 4.29 -2.00 -17.64
C LEU A 56 5.01 -0.71 -17.18
N LEU A 57 6.28 -0.78 -16.84
CA LEU A 57 7.10 0.39 -16.52
C LEU A 57 7.41 1.24 -17.77
N ASN A 58 7.57 0.60 -18.94
CA ASN A 58 7.94 1.28 -20.19
C ASN A 58 6.74 1.74 -21.04
N ILE A 59 5.52 1.46 -20.64
CA ILE A 59 4.34 1.97 -21.33
C ILE A 59 4.29 3.50 -21.20
N THR A 60 4.27 4.19 -22.35
CA THR A 60 4.22 5.65 -22.39
C THR A 60 2.82 6.22 -22.23
N VAL A 61 1.80 5.41 -22.45
CA VAL A 61 0.38 5.85 -22.44
C VAL A 61 -0.40 4.98 -21.47
N ASN A 62 -1.00 5.64 -20.49
CA ASN A 62 -2.22 5.27 -19.81
C ASN A 62 -2.26 4.49 -18.53
N ASP A 63 -3.42 4.08 -18.21
CA ASP A 63 -3.96 3.53 -16.96
C ASP A 63 -3.20 2.31 -16.45
N SER A 64 -2.51 1.55 -17.33
CA SER A 64 -1.72 0.38 -16.95
C SER A 64 -0.29 0.68 -16.54
N ARG A 65 0.21 1.90 -16.80
CA ARG A 65 1.60 2.27 -16.46
C ARG A 65 1.87 2.08 -14.97
N LEU A 66 3.03 1.51 -14.71
CA LEU A 66 3.61 1.46 -13.36
C LEU A 66 4.74 2.49 -13.26
N VAL A 67 4.88 3.07 -12.08
CA VAL A 67 5.98 3.98 -11.73
C VAL A 67 6.65 3.47 -10.48
N ILE A 68 7.95 3.27 -10.52
CA ILE A 68 8.73 2.78 -9.38
C ILE A 68 9.43 3.95 -8.68
N THR A 69 9.41 3.96 -7.35
CA THR A 69 10.12 4.97 -6.56
C THR A 69 11.62 4.71 -6.53
N PRO A 70 12.45 5.73 -6.24
CA PRO A 70 13.79 5.53 -5.73
C PRO A 70 13.76 4.70 -4.43
N TYR A 71 14.94 4.36 -3.89
CA TYR A 71 15.02 3.67 -2.60
C TYR A 71 14.40 4.53 -1.49
N VAL A 72 13.54 3.88 -0.71
CA VAL A 72 12.88 4.49 0.45
C VAL A 72 13.56 4.07 1.75
N SER A 73 13.45 4.90 2.76
CA SER A 73 13.99 4.63 4.09
C SER A 73 12.95 4.93 5.16
N GLY A 74 13.03 4.24 6.29
CA GLY A 74 12.16 4.51 7.44
C GLY A 74 10.69 4.24 7.19
N LEU A 75 10.34 3.33 6.27
CA LEU A 75 8.95 3.02 6.00
C LEU A 75 8.29 2.41 7.23
N THR A 76 7.19 3.02 7.64
CA THR A 76 6.36 2.58 8.76
C THR A 76 4.93 2.41 8.32
N ILE A 77 4.34 1.27 8.69
CA ILE A 77 2.92 0.96 8.48
C ILE A 77 2.31 0.75 9.87
N PRO A 78 1.66 1.76 10.46
CA PRO A 78 1.06 1.61 11.77
C PRO A 78 -0.15 0.67 11.73
N ALA A 79 -0.43 0.02 12.84
CA ALA A 79 -1.69 -0.69 13.00
C ALA A 79 -2.86 0.30 12.90
N THR A 80 -3.95 -0.14 12.27
CA THR A 80 -5.17 0.66 12.20
C THR A 80 -5.85 0.75 13.56
N THR A 81 -6.40 1.92 13.88
CA THR A 81 -7.15 2.13 15.11
C THR A 81 -8.60 1.67 14.96
N VAL A 82 -9.15 1.09 16.01
CA VAL A 82 -10.58 0.80 16.08
C VAL A 82 -11.33 2.08 16.44
N LEU A 83 -12.32 2.43 15.64
CA LEU A 83 -13.19 3.55 15.88
C LEU A 83 -14.39 3.09 16.71
N THR A 84 -14.54 3.64 17.91
CA THR A 84 -15.65 3.33 18.82
C THR A 84 -16.58 4.52 18.99
N LYS A 85 -17.86 4.25 19.25
CA LYS A 85 -18.86 5.23 19.65
C LYS A 85 -19.36 4.87 21.03
N GLY A 86 -19.57 5.91 21.85
CA GLY A 86 -20.06 5.74 23.21
C GLY A 86 -19.01 5.13 24.14
N GLY A 87 -19.45 4.76 25.30
CA GLY A 87 -18.64 4.19 26.37
C GLY A 87 -18.80 5.03 27.65
N ASN A 88 -19.30 4.42 28.69
CA ASN A 88 -19.62 5.05 30.00
C ASN A 88 -20.60 6.22 29.91
N ASP A 89 -21.43 6.28 28.89
CA ASP A 89 -22.48 7.28 28.70
C ASP A 89 -23.78 6.62 28.23
N ASN A 90 -24.85 7.42 28.11
CA ASN A 90 -26.16 6.94 27.66
C ASN A 90 -26.33 6.89 26.15
N THR A 91 -25.25 7.04 25.36
CA THR A 91 -25.31 7.02 23.89
C THR A 91 -25.31 5.60 23.33
N THR A 92 -24.94 4.63 24.14
CA THR A 92 -24.93 3.20 23.79
C THR A 92 -25.64 2.37 24.88
N ILE A 93 -26.16 1.18 24.51
CA ILE A 93 -26.86 0.30 25.41
C ILE A 93 -25.91 -0.15 26.54
N ASP A 94 -26.35 0.04 27.79
CA ASP A 94 -25.58 -0.31 29.00
C ASP A 94 -24.19 0.36 29.09
N GLY A 95 -23.95 1.48 28.36
CA GLY A 95 -22.68 2.17 28.33
C GLY A 95 -21.56 1.38 27.70
N VAL A 96 -21.86 0.32 26.94
CA VAL A 96 -20.86 -0.52 26.25
C VAL A 96 -20.42 0.18 24.95
N PRO A 97 -19.11 0.36 24.71
CA PRO A 97 -18.64 0.97 23.47
C PRO A 97 -19.02 0.13 22.24
N GLU A 98 -19.63 0.76 21.26
CA GLU A 98 -19.93 0.13 19.97
C GLU A 98 -18.79 0.37 18.98
N ILE A 99 -18.39 -0.66 18.23
CA ILE A 99 -17.37 -0.53 17.18
C ILE A 99 -18.01 0.06 15.93
N ASN A 100 -17.62 1.29 15.59
CA ASN A 100 -18.10 2.00 14.40
C ASN A 100 -17.32 1.63 13.13
N GLY A 101 -16.11 1.12 13.26
CA GLY A 101 -15.26 0.74 12.13
C GLY A 101 -13.80 0.66 12.47
N ILE A 102 -12.99 0.59 11.43
CA ILE A 102 -11.53 0.58 11.50
C ILE A 102 -11.03 1.83 10.77
N GLY A 103 -10.17 2.60 11.43
CA GLY A 103 -9.58 3.82 10.89
C GLY A 103 -8.57 3.54 9.76
N PHE A 104 -8.07 4.60 9.15
CA PHE A 104 -7.00 4.52 8.16
C PHE A 104 -5.65 4.19 8.81
N ALA A 105 -4.75 3.58 8.05
CA ALA A 105 -3.35 3.43 8.40
C ALA A 105 -2.54 4.43 7.58
N THR A 106 -1.91 5.41 8.22
CA THR A 106 -1.05 6.37 7.53
C THR A 106 0.35 5.81 7.42
N VAL A 107 0.73 5.42 6.21
CA VAL A 107 2.07 4.96 5.86
C VAL A 107 2.98 6.17 5.69
N LYS A 108 4.17 6.11 6.30
CA LYS A 108 5.18 7.18 6.20
C LYS A 108 6.51 6.58 5.80
N PHE A 109 7.25 7.30 4.97
CA PHE A 109 8.61 6.96 4.58
C PHE A 109 9.37 8.18 4.08
N GLN A 110 10.67 8.03 3.93
CA GLN A 110 11.55 9.08 3.42
C GLN A 110 12.22 8.64 2.13
N ILE A 111 12.39 9.58 1.23
CA ILE A 111 13.20 9.42 0.03
C ILE A 111 14.36 10.42 0.11
N LYS A 112 15.58 9.91 -0.07
CA LYS A 112 16.81 10.69 0.10
C LYS A 112 17.47 10.95 -1.25
N ASN A 113 18.10 12.11 -1.37
CA ASN A 113 18.98 12.49 -2.48
C ASN A 113 18.33 12.35 -3.86
N ILE A 114 17.08 12.76 -4.00
CA ILE A 114 16.39 12.81 -5.29
C ILE A 114 16.48 14.20 -5.92
N SER A 115 16.36 14.26 -7.24
CA SER A 115 16.28 15.53 -7.96
C SER A 115 14.95 16.24 -7.70
N ALA A 116 14.91 17.54 -7.91
CA ALA A 116 13.68 18.31 -7.84
C ALA A 116 12.62 17.79 -8.83
N GLU A 117 13.05 17.37 -10.03
CA GLU A 117 12.18 16.80 -11.06
C GLU A 117 11.48 15.52 -10.55
N THR A 118 12.24 14.60 -9.93
CA THR A 118 11.65 13.38 -9.34
C THR A 118 10.67 13.70 -8.22
N ALA A 119 10.96 14.72 -7.41
CA ALA A 119 10.05 15.15 -6.35
C ALA A 119 8.76 15.75 -6.93
N ASP A 120 8.86 16.51 -8.02
CA ASP A 120 7.71 17.10 -8.70
C ASP A 120 6.84 16.01 -9.37
N GLU A 121 7.45 14.99 -9.98
CA GLU A 121 6.71 13.83 -10.51
C GLU A 121 5.94 13.09 -9.40
N LEU A 122 6.54 12.90 -8.24
CA LEU A 122 5.86 12.31 -7.08
C LEU A 122 4.71 13.20 -6.56
N ARG A 123 4.87 14.53 -6.58
CA ARG A 123 3.81 15.47 -6.22
C ARG A 123 2.65 15.42 -7.22
N LEU A 124 2.93 15.30 -8.51
CA LEU A 124 1.90 15.11 -9.55
C LEU A 124 1.10 13.83 -9.30
N LEU A 125 1.77 12.74 -8.96
CA LEU A 125 1.12 11.50 -8.58
C LEU A 125 0.24 11.69 -7.32
N GLY A 126 0.71 12.47 -6.36
CA GLY A 126 -0.06 12.89 -5.19
C GLY A 126 -1.34 13.65 -5.57
N THR A 127 -1.24 14.57 -6.51
CA THR A 127 -2.39 15.33 -7.03
C THR A 127 -3.42 14.38 -7.67
N GLU A 128 -2.99 13.39 -8.45
CA GLU A 128 -3.89 12.39 -9.03
C GLU A 128 -4.62 11.58 -7.93
N SER A 129 -3.97 11.31 -6.80
CA SER A 129 -4.60 10.60 -5.68
C SER A 129 -5.73 11.38 -5.01
N MET A 130 -5.75 12.71 -5.18
CA MET A 130 -6.67 13.64 -4.52
C MET A 130 -7.79 14.17 -5.41
N ILE A 131 -7.86 13.77 -6.68
CA ILE A 131 -8.85 14.30 -7.65
C ILE A 131 -10.29 14.15 -7.15
N GLN A 132 -10.60 13.07 -6.43
CA GLN A 132 -11.89 12.88 -5.80
C GLN A 132 -11.73 12.49 -4.33
N PRO A 133 -12.17 13.31 -3.38
CA PRO A 133 -12.12 12.98 -1.96
C PRO A 133 -12.78 11.63 -1.67
N GLY A 134 -12.05 10.73 -1.00
CA GLY A 134 -12.55 9.41 -0.61
C GLY A 134 -12.55 8.35 -1.73
N VAL A 135 -12.09 8.70 -2.93
CA VAL A 135 -11.93 7.74 -4.03
C VAL A 135 -10.43 7.51 -4.26
N SER A 136 -9.99 6.26 -4.14
CA SER A 136 -8.62 5.89 -4.51
C SER A 136 -8.52 5.71 -6.01
N ASN A 137 -7.62 6.44 -6.63
CA ASN A 137 -7.27 6.28 -8.05
C ASN A 137 -5.90 5.62 -8.24
N ILE A 138 -5.14 5.45 -7.16
CA ILE A 138 -3.78 4.94 -7.17
C ILE A 138 -3.67 3.72 -6.26
N VAL A 139 -2.87 2.77 -6.69
CA VAL A 139 -2.50 1.58 -5.93
C VAL A 139 -1.00 1.51 -5.75
N ALA A 140 -0.56 0.89 -4.64
CA ALA A 140 0.85 0.71 -4.31
C ALA A 140 1.20 -0.76 -4.10
N TYR A 141 2.34 -1.18 -4.66
CA TYR A 141 3.00 -2.45 -4.37
C TYR A 141 4.24 -2.19 -3.53
N PHE A 142 4.54 -3.09 -2.61
CA PHE A 142 5.71 -2.97 -1.74
C PHE A 142 6.78 -3.97 -2.16
N LEU A 143 7.96 -3.47 -2.53
CA LEU A 143 9.11 -4.29 -2.90
C LEU A 143 10.02 -4.49 -1.69
N GLN A 144 10.22 -5.76 -1.33
CA GLN A 144 10.93 -6.17 -0.13
C GLN A 144 12.41 -6.48 -0.39
N THR A 145 13.21 -6.51 0.66
CA THR A 145 14.63 -6.92 0.60
C THR A 145 14.83 -8.36 0.15
N SER A 146 13.85 -9.23 0.38
CA SER A 146 13.86 -10.65 0.02
C SER A 146 13.46 -10.94 -1.43
N ASP A 147 13.56 -9.95 -2.33
CA ASP A 147 13.10 -10.03 -3.72
C ASP A 147 11.61 -10.38 -3.85
N ALA A 148 10.85 -10.03 -2.84
CA ALA A 148 9.42 -10.27 -2.82
C ALA A 148 8.62 -8.99 -3.07
N VAL A 149 7.43 -9.20 -3.59
CA VAL A 149 6.40 -8.17 -3.73
C VAL A 149 5.23 -8.48 -2.81
N VAL A 150 4.77 -7.46 -2.11
CA VAL A 150 3.53 -7.53 -1.34
C VAL A 150 2.46 -6.75 -2.09
N TRP A 151 1.29 -7.36 -2.27
CA TRP A 151 0.18 -6.81 -3.03
C TRP A 151 -1.15 -7.06 -2.33
N ASN A 152 -2.21 -6.44 -2.81
CA ASN A 152 -3.57 -6.66 -2.34
C ASN A 152 -4.25 -7.75 -3.20
N LYS A 153 -4.67 -8.84 -2.56
CA LYS A 153 -5.56 -9.80 -3.18
C LYS A 153 -6.98 -9.24 -3.20
N THR A 154 -7.65 -9.29 -4.33
CA THR A 154 -9.09 -9.07 -4.33
C THR A 154 -9.80 -10.22 -3.58
N SER A 155 -11.00 -9.97 -3.09
CA SER A 155 -11.79 -11.00 -2.37
C SER A 155 -12.07 -12.27 -3.21
N THR A 156 -11.94 -12.19 -4.52
CA THR A 156 -12.04 -13.31 -5.46
C THR A 156 -10.73 -14.06 -5.68
N GLY A 157 -9.61 -13.52 -5.17
CA GLY A 157 -8.31 -14.23 -5.13
C GLY A 157 -7.48 -14.20 -6.41
N ASP A 158 -8.03 -13.76 -7.53
CA ASP A 158 -7.42 -13.95 -8.85
C ASP A 158 -6.76 -12.69 -9.45
N LYS A 159 -6.81 -11.56 -8.75
CA LYS A 159 -6.22 -10.31 -9.21
C LYS A 159 -4.98 -9.94 -8.41
N TYR A 160 -3.91 -9.62 -9.14
CA TYR A 160 -2.63 -9.14 -8.60
C TYR A 160 -2.61 -7.61 -8.66
N ASP A 161 -3.38 -6.94 -7.79
CA ASP A 161 -3.46 -5.49 -7.76
C ASP A 161 -2.66 -4.92 -6.58
N GLY A 162 -2.33 -3.62 -6.62
CA GLY A 162 -1.71 -2.94 -5.50
C GLY A 162 -2.73 -2.61 -4.40
N PHE A 163 -2.22 -2.22 -3.24
CA PHE A 163 -3.06 -1.67 -2.17
C PHE A 163 -3.62 -0.31 -2.59
N GLU A 164 -4.91 -0.11 -2.40
CA GLU A 164 -5.53 1.20 -2.60
C GLU A 164 -4.94 2.20 -1.63
N ILE A 165 -4.42 3.30 -2.15
CA ILE A 165 -3.88 4.39 -1.37
C ILE A 165 -4.66 5.68 -1.56
N PHE A 166 -4.67 6.51 -0.54
CA PHE A 166 -5.37 7.79 -0.49
C PHE A 166 -4.40 8.86 0.00
N ASN A 167 -4.67 10.10 -0.34
CA ASN A 167 -3.96 11.25 0.24
C ASN A 167 -2.43 11.15 0.15
N LEU A 168 -1.90 10.77 -1.01
CA LEU A 168 -0.46 10.76 -1.21
C LEU A 168 0.08 12.19 -1.20
N VAL A 169 0.93 12.48 -0.23
CA VAL A 169 1.54 13.80 -0.03
C VAL A 169 3.05 13.65 0.04
N VAL A 170 3.74 14.51 -0.67
CA VAL A 170 5.19 14.69 -0.61
C VAL A 170 5.46 16.05 0.01
N THR A 171 6.16 16.08 1.13
CA THR A 171 6.49 17.32 1.82
C THR A 171 7.54 18.13 1.09
N ASP A 172 7.81 19.33 1.58
CA ASP A 172 8.95 20.10 1.12
C ASP A 172 10.28 19.46 1.55
N ILE A 173 11.34 19.92 0.90
CA ILE A 173 12.69 19.43 1.13
C ILE A 173 13.12 19.69 2.58
N GLY A 174 13.56 18.65 3.26
CA GLY A 174 14.16 18.73 4.59
C GLY A 174 15.68 18.61 4.52
N ASN A 175 16.39 19.40 5.31
CA ASN A 175 17.84 19.30 5.50
C ASN A 175 18.16 19.53 6.97
N GLU A 176 18.74 18.53 7.62
CA GLU A 176 19.06 18.56 9.04
C GLU A 176 20.48 19.05 9.36
N GLY A 177 21.20 19.62 8.39
CA GLY A 177 22.53 20.20 8.59
C GLY A 177 23.62 19.70 7.64
N LEU A 178 24.87 20.12 7.88
CA LEU A 178 25.99 19.98 6.94
C LEU A 178 26.40 18.53 6.58
N ASN A 179 26.05 17.54 7.38
CA ASN A 179 26.41 16.13 7.15
C ASN A 179 25.19 15.22 6.96
N THR A 180 24.02 15.79 6.70
CA THR A 180 22.78 15.04 6.52
C THR A 180 22.34 15.06 5.07
N ASN A 181 21.73 13.96 4.65
CA ASN A 181 21.16 13.87 3.32
C ASN A 181 19.93 14.75 3.21
N THR A 182 19.76 15.36 2.07
CA THR A 182 18.51 15.99 1.67
C THR A 182 17.42 14.92 1.61
N MET A 183 16.30 15.14 2.29
CA MET A 183 15.22 14.18 2.37
C MET A 183 13.87 14.81 2.08
N TYR A 184 12.97 14.00 1.55
CA TYR A 184 11.56 14.31 1.40
C TYR A 184 10.76 13.29 2.19
N ASP A 185 9.87 13.78 3.05
CA ASP A 185 8.90 12.91 3.72
C ASP A 185 7.72 12.67 2.80
N VAL A 186 7.36 11.42 2.67
CA VAL A 186 6.22 10.98 1.86
C VAL A 186 5.27 10.22 2.76
N GLN A 187 3.98 10.52 2.63
CA GLN A 187 2.94 9.81 3.35
C GLN A 187 1.73 9.56 2.47
N PHE A 188 1.04 8.48 2.77
CA PHE A 188 -0.27 8.17 2.21
C PHE A 188 -1.09 7.32 3.19
N ASP A 189 -2.39 7.29 2.97
CA ASP A 189 -3.31 6.54 3.81
C ASP A 189 -3.74 5.23 3.11
N MET A 190 -3.83 4.15 3.87
CA MET A 190 -4.47 2.90 3.46
C MET A 190 -5.77 2.71 4.26
N LYS A 191 -6.79 2.20 3.60
CA LYS A 191 -8.10 1.98 4.20
C LYS A 191 -8.04 0.92 5.31
N GLY A 192 -8.85 1.10 6.35
CA GLY A 192 -8.98 0.09 7.41
C GLY A 192 -9.32 -1.29 6.84
N GLY A 193 -8.66 -2.31 7.38
CA GLY A 193 -8.79 -3.68 6.90
C GLY A 193 -7.90 -4.02 5.68
N TRP A 194 -6.98 -3.16 5.29
CA TRP A 194 -6.06 -3.39 4.16
C TRP A 194 -5.30 -4.71 4.27
N SER A 195 -4.99 -5.16 5.47
CA SER A 195 -4.27 -6.41 5.73
C SER A 195 -5.14 -7.67 5.65
N GLN A 196 -6.43 -7.55 5.32
CA GLN A 196 -7.34 -8.69 5.26
C GLN A 196 -7.11 -9.57 4.03
N TYR A 197 -6.69 -8.95 2.91
CA TYR A 197 -6.53 -9.61 1.62
C TYR A 197 -5.17 -9.30 0.99
N TRP A 198 -4.10 -9.50 1.71
CA TRP A 198 -2.76 -9.29 1.17
C TRP A 198 -2.12 -10.58 0.67
N GLY A 199 -1.24 -10.46 -0.31
CA GLY A 199 -0.44 -11.53 -0.83
C GLY A 199 1.05 -11.22 -0.73
N TYR A 200 1.86 -12.25 -0.68
CA TYR A 200 3.32 -12.17 -0.66
C TYR A 200 3.88 -13.16 -1.67
N GLN A 201 4.72 -12.69 -2.59
CA GLN A 201 5.32 -13.53 -3.63
C GLN A 201 6.78 -13.17 -3.79
N VAL A 202 7.64 -14.16 -3.64
CA VAL A 202 9.05 -14.05 -4.02
C VAL A 202 9.13 -14.13 -5.54
N LEU A 203 9.81 -13.18 -6.16
CA LEU A 203 10.03 -13.13 -7.59
C LEU A 203 11.32 -13.87 -7.96
N PRO A 204 11.42 -14.45 -9.16
CA PRO A 204 12.64 -15.11 -9.62
C PRO A 204 13.73 -14.11 -10.06
N PHE A 205 13.54 -12.83 -9.85
CA PHE A 205 14.44 -11.73 -10.16
C PHE A 205 14.39 -10.68 -9.05
N ASN A 206 15.41 -9.83 -8.98
CA ASN A 206 15.43 -8.73 -8.01
C ASN A 206 14.53 -7.57 -8.51
N PRO A 207 13.35 -7.36 -7.93
CA PRO A 207 12.45 -6.29 -8.38
C PRO A 207 12.98 -4.88 -8.08
N ARG A 208 13.96 -4.75 -7.19
CA ARG A 208 14.56 -3.45 -6.83
C ARG A 208 15.50 -2.92 -7.90
N ASP A 209 16.00 -3.80 -8.80
CA ASP A 209 16.84 -3.40 -9.93
C ASP A 209 16.02 -2.78 -11.08
N MET A 210 14.70 -2.87 -11.01
CA MET A 210 13.83 -2.19 -11.95
C MET A 210 13.94 -0.66 -11.76
N SER A 211 13.85 0.06 -12.87
CA SER A 211 13.85 1.52 -12.92
C SER A 211 12.79 2.02 -13.91
N ASN A 212 12.36 3.24 -13.73
CA ASN A 212 11.58 3.93 -14.76
C ASN A 212 12.47 4.14 -16.00
N PRO A 213 11.90 4.12 -17.21
CA PRO A 213 12.63 4.53 -18.40
C PRO A 213 13.13 5.97 -18.22
N ALA A 214 14.29 6.28 -18.80
CA ALA A 214 14.75 7.65 -18.88
C ALA A 214 13.74 8.47 -19.70
N SER A 215 13.30 9.57 -19.15
CA SER A 215 12.41 10.54 -19.79
C SER A 215 13.10 11.26 -20.93
#